data_86364b47dc8e5e117650d86b81d28a5d
#
_entry.id   86364b47dc8e5e117650d86b81d28a5d
#
_cell.length_a   1.000
_cell.length_b   1.000
_cell.length_c   1.000
_cell.angle_alpha   90.00
_cell.angle_beta   90.00
_cell.angle_gamma   90.00
#
_symmetry.space_group_name_H-M   'P 1'
#
loop_
_entity.id
_entity.type
_entity.pdbx_description
1 polymer ?
#
loop_
_entity_poly.entity_id
_entity_poly.type
_entity_poly.pdbx_seq_one_letter_code
_entity_poly.pdbx_strand_id
1 'polypeptide(L)' 'MKELVRLLAQQLVNNPDSVEVNETRGDATTLLELRVAPEDLGRVIGKQGRTVKSIRTILNAVAARNNCKVNLEIVE' A
#
# COMPACT_ATOMS: atom_id res chain seq x y z
N MET A 1 -7.47 5.94 3.53
CA MET A 1 -6.75 4.83 2.87
C MET A 1 -5.37 4.55 3.43
N LYS A 2 -4.70 5.55 3.94
CA LYS A 2 -3.39 5.39 4.57
C LYS A 2 -3.40 4.34 5.67
N GLU A 3 -4.39 4.40 6.56
CA GLU A 3 -4.49 3.47 7.67
C GLU A 3 -4.78 2.04 7.20
N LEU A 4 -5.56 1.90 6.13
CA LEU A 4 -5.84 0.59 5.55
C LEU A 4 -4.55 -0.04 5.00
N VAL A 5 -3.76 0.72 4.26
CA VAL A 5 -2.49 0.23 3.71
C VAL A 5 -1.55 -0.16 4.84
N ARG A 6 -1.45 0.68 5.88
CA ARG A 6 -0.59 0.37 7.03
C ARG A 6 -1.01 -0.94 7.68
N LEU A 7 -2.31 -1.10 7.94
CA LEU A 7 -2.82 -2.31 8.59
C LEU A 7 -2.51 -3.55 7.75
N LEU A 8 -2.78 -3.49 6.44
CA LEU A 8 -2.51 -4.63 5.56
C LEU A 8 -1.03 -4.98 5.54
N ALA A 9 -0.16 -3.97 5.42
CA ALA A 9 1.28 -4.21 5.40
C ALA A 9 1.77 -4.80 6.71
N GLN A 10 1.28 -4.30 7.84
CA GLN A 10 1.70 -4.79 9.16
C GLN A 10 1.36 -6.26 9.37
N GLN A 11 0.28 -6.75 8.74
CA GLN A 11 -0.10 -8.16 8.83
C GLN A 11 0.79 -9.06 7.97
N LEU A 12 1.50 -8.51 7.00
CA LEU A 12 2.29 -9.28 6.05
C LEU A 12 3.77 -9.38 6.43
N VAL A 13 4.27 -8.43 7.21
CA VAL A 13 5.71 -8.29 7.45
C VAL A 13 6.13 -8.87 8.80
N ASN A 14 7.44 -9.11 8.93
CA ASN A 14 8.03 -9.51 10.21
C ASN A 14 8.38 -8.31 11.09
N ASN A 15 8.53 -7.13 10.50
CA ASN A 15 8.93 -5.91 11.21
C ASN A 15 7.82 -4.86 11.08
N PRO A 16 6.69 -5.04 11.78
CA PRO A 16 5.56 -4.11 11.63
C PRO A 16 5.88 -2.68 12.07
N ASP A 17 6.82 -2.51 13.01
CA ASP A 17 7.20 -1.17 13.46
C ASP A 17 7.96 -0.38 12.39
N SER A 18 8.46 -1.05 11.36
CA SER A 18 9.17 -0.42 10.25
C SER A 18 8.25 -0.04 9.10
N VAL A 19 6.96 -0.33 9.20
CA VAL A 19 6.00 0.02 8.16
C VAL A 19 5.70 1.52 8.23
N GLU A 20 5.92 2.21 7.11
CA GLU A 20 5.61 3.62 6.98
C GLU A 20 4.77 3.83 5.72
N VAL A 21 3.77 4.69 5.83
CA VAL A 21 2.92 5.03 4.69
C VAL A 21 2.83 6.55 4.62
N ASN A 22 3.18 7.09 3.45
CA ASN A 22 3.02 8.51 3.17
C ASN A 22 1.88 8.68 2.18
N GLU A 23 1.02 9.65 2.45
CA GLU A 23 -0.12 9.95 1.59
C GLU A 23 0.03 11.37 1.06
N THR A 24 -0.05 11.51 -0.26
CA THR A 24 -0.05 12.81 -0.93
C THR A 24 -1.34 12.91 -1.72
N ARG A 25 -2.14 13.92 -1.43
CA ARG A 25 -3.41 14.14 -2.11
C ARG A 25 -3.29 15.20 -3.17
N GLY A 26 -3.67 14.85 -4.41
CA GLY A 26 -3.90 15.79 -5.48
C GLY A 26 -5.38 16.11 -5.61
N ASP A 27 -5.78 16.72 -6.72
CA ASP A 27 -7.17 17.12 -6.94
C ASP A 27 -8.13 15.92 -6.96
N ALA A 28 -7.80 14.89 -7.75
CA ALA A 28 -8.65 13.70 -7.87
C ALA A 28 -7.87 12.40 -7.63
N THR A 29 -6.58 12.49 -7.39
CA THR A 29 -5.69 11.34 -7.25
C THR A 29 -4.95 11.40 -5.94
N THR A 30 -4.87 10.28 -5.24
CA THR A 30 -4.09 10.15 -4.02
C THR A 30 -2.92 9.21 -4.31
N LEU A 31 -1.73 9.62 -3.94
CA LEU A 31 -0.53 8.79 -4.01
C LEU A 31 -0.23 8.26 -2.61
N LEU A 32 -0.10 6.95 -2.51
CA LEU A 32 0.30 6.27 -1.29
C LEU A 32 1.66 5.63 -1.51
N GLU A 33 2.62 5.98 -0.66
CA GLU A 33 3.96 5.41 -0.71
C GLU A 33 4.15 4.53 0.51
N LEU A 34 4.38 3.25 0.28
CA LEU A 34 4.57 2.27 1.35
C LEU A 34 6.04 1.92 1.45
N ARG A 35 6.59 2.06 2.65
CA ARG A 35 7.96 1.65 2.98
C ARG A 35 7.92 0.60 4.07
N VAL A 36 8.70 -0.45 3.88
CA VAL A 36 8.85 -1.53 4.87
C VAL A 36 10.33 -1.81 5.06
N ALA A 37 10.67 -2.62 6.06
CA ALA A 37 12.04 -3.07 6.22
C ALA A 37 12.51 -3.78 4.94
N PRO A 38 13.79 -3.59 4.53
CA PRO A 38 14.26 -4.20 3.28
C PRO A 38 14.04 -5.71 3.20
N GLU A 39 14.19 -6.41 4.30
CA GLU A 39 13.99 -7.86 4.34
C GLU A 39 12.51 -8.26 4.20
N ASP A 40 11.60 -7.33 4.38
CA ASP A 40 10.16 -7.59 4.27
C ASP A 40 9.59 -7.21 2.90
N LEU A 41 10.40 -6.63 2.03
CA LEU A 41 9.93 -6.14 0.74
C LEU A 41 9.26 -7.23 -0.09
N GLY A 42 9.87 -8.41 -0.14
CA GLY A 42 9.31 -9.56 -0.85
C GLY A 42 7.97 -10.03 -0.30
N ARG A 43 7.71 -9.78 0.99
CA ARG A 43 6.44 -10.17 1.61
C ARG A 43 5.28 -9.31 1.17
N VAL A 44 5.52 -8.02 0.96
CA VAL A 44 4.45 -7.12 0.50
C VAL A 44 4.26 -7.18 -1.01
N ILE A 45 5.32 -7.46 -1.75
CA ILE A 45 5.22 -7.64 -3.20
C ILE A 45 4.57 -8.98 -3.51
N GLY A 46 5.05 -10.04 -2.85
CA GLY A 46 4.56 -11.40 -3.05
C GLY A 46 5.13 -12.04 -4.30
N LYS A 47 4.88 -13.33 -4.43
CA LYS A 47 5.35 -14.10 -5.57
C LYS A 47 4.74 -13.54 -6.86
N GLN A 48 5.60 -13.18 -7.81
CA GLN A 48 5.17 -12.60 -9.10
C GLN A 48 4.31 -11.34 -8.93
N GLY A 49 4.50 -10.62 -7.82
CA GLY A 49 3.78 -9.38 -7.56
C GLY A 49 2.31 -9.57 -7.17
N ARG A 50 1.90 -10.78 -6.82
CA ARG A 50 0.48 -11.07 -6.56
C ARG A 50 -0.07 -10.38 -5.33
N THR A 51 0.73 -10.26 -4.27
CA THR A 51 0.27 -9.63 -3.03
C THR A 51 0.04 -8.14 -3.25
N VAL A 52 1.00 -7.43 -3.82
CA VAL A 52 0.85 -6.00 -4.08
C VAL A 52 -0.29 -5.73 -5.07
N LYS A 53 -0.47 -6.61 -6.04
CA LYS A 53 -1.58 -6.49 -7.00
C LYS A 53 -2.92 -6.61 -6.30
N SER A 54 -3.04 -7.54 -5.35
CA SER A 54 -4.26 -7.71 -4.56
C SER A 54 -4.54 -6.48 -3.69
N ILE A 55 -3.50 -5.92 -3.08
CA ILE A 55 -3.63 -4.70 -2.29
C ILE A 55 -4.14 -3.55 -3.19
N ARG A 56 -3.57 -3.40 -4.38
CA ARG A 56 -4.02 -2.37 -5.33
C ARG A 56 -5.47 -2.55 -5.73
N THR A 57 -5.91 -3.79 -5.90
CA THR A 57 -7.31 -4.08 -6.23
C THR A 57 -8.25 -3.60 -5.13
N ILE A 58 -7.92 -3.87 -3.87
CA ILE A 58 -8.70 -3.41 -2.74
C ILE A 58 -8.74 -1.88 -2.69
N LEU A 59 -7.59 -1.24 -2.85
CA LEU A 59 -7.50 0.22 -2.81
C LEU A 59 -8.31 0.87 -3.93
N ASN A 60 -8.25 0.31 -5.13
CA ASN A 60 -9.01 0.82 -6.27
C ASN A 60 -10.51 0.71 -6.02
N ALA A 61 -10.97 -0.35 -5.40
CA ALA A 61 -12.38 -0.52 -5.06
C ALA A 61 -12.83 0.54 -4.05
N VAL A 62 -12.02 0.79 -3.01
CA VAL A 62 -12.32 1.82 -2.00
C VAL A 62 -12.33 3.20 -2.65
N ALA A 63 -11.34 3.48 -3.48
CA ALA A 63 -11.24 4.78 -4.16
C ALA A 63 -12.44 5.03 -5.07
N ALA A 64 -12.88 4.01 -5.81
CA ALA A 64 -14.02 4.14 -6.70
C ALA A 64 -15.29 4.50 -5.92
N ARG A 65 -15.48 3.94 -4.73
CA ARG A 65 -16.62 4.26 -3.88
C ARG A 65 -16.60 5.70 -3.39
N ASN A 66 -15.42 6.30 -3.32
CA ASN A 66 -15.22 7.66 -2.85
C ASN A 66 -14.98 8.66 -3.99
N ASN A 67 -15.24 8.24 -5.23
CA ASN A 67 -15.08 9.07 -6.42
C ASN A 67 -13.68 9.66 -6.57
N CYS A 68 -12.66 8.86 -6.26
CA CYS A 68 -11.27 9.29 -6.40
C CYS A 68 -10.43 8.17 -7.01
N LYS A 69 -9.19 8.50 -7.33
CA LYS A 69 -8.22 7.54 -7.82
C LYS A 69 -7.08 7.43 -6.82
N VAL A 70 -6.48 6.26 -6.73
CA VAL A 70 -5.37 6.01 -5.84
C VAL A 70 -4.27 5.27 -6.59
N ASN A 71 -3.04 5.64 -6.30
CA ASN A 71 -1.86 4.93 -6.76
C ASN A 71 -1.06 4.49 -5.54
N LEU A 72 -0.64 3.24 -5.53
CA LEU A 72 0.23 2.71 -4.47
C LEU A 72 1.61 2.43 -5.06
N GLU A 73 2.62 3.01 -4.45
CA GLU A 73 4.02 2.74 -4.79
C GLU A 73 4.71 2.10 -3.61
N ILE A 74 5.53 1.10 -3.90
CA ILE A 74 6.39 0.46 -2.90
C ILE A 74 7.76 1.14 -3.00
N VAL A 75 8.19 1.72 -1.90
CA VAL A 75 9.46 2.47 -1.82
C VAL A 75 10.52 1.60 -1.16
N GLU A 76 11.68 1.53 -1.76
CA GLU A 76 12.81 0.77 -1.22
C GLU A 76 13.63 1.57 -0.21
#